data_d78e584f00096245a4d73591125bc54d
#
_entry.id   d78e584f00096245a4d73591125bc54d
#
_cell.length_a   1.000
_cell.length_b   1.000
_cell.length_c   1.000
_cell.angle_alpha   90.00
_cell.angle_beta   90.00
_cell.angle_gamma   90.00
#
_symmetry.space_group_name_H-M   'P 1'
#
loop_
_entity.id
_entity.type
_entity.pdbx_description
1 polymer ?
#
loop_
_entity_poly.entity_id
_entity_poly.type
_entity_poly.pdbx_seq_one_letter_code
_entity_poly.pdbx_strand_id
1 'polypeptide(L)'
;MFNFFFCVFPFRELGDFLWDFGKLFEPCLNQTLDMNTSVSVVYYKNKILSNGEHPLMLRITKDRKSKYQSLGISIPPQFWDFTKNQPKRNCPNRDAILRLIAEKTKQYQEQLIEFKAENKEFTVTTLVEKLTNPTKPKTVGELFTEQIERYKTAKRTGYALSIQQVYNSLINITSI
;
A
#
# COMPACT_ATOMS: atom_id res chain seq x y z
N MET A 1 7.96 46.43 4.05
CA MET A 1 8.97 46.81 5.05
C MET A 1 9.56 45.51 5.59
N PHE A 2 10.66 45.09 4.97
CA PHE A 2 11.37 43.85 5.37
C PHE A 2 12.45 44.25 6.38
N ASN A 3 12.35 43.69 7.60
CA ASN A 3 13.41 43.84 8.61
C ASN A 3 14.38 42.66 8.48
N PHE A 4 15.52 42.91 7.86
CA PHE A 4 16.72 42.09 7.94
C PHE A 4 17.39 42.31 9.29
N PHE A 5 17.33 41.30 10.17
CA PHE A 5 18.18 41.29 11.36
C PHE A 5 19.53 40.70 10.97
N PHE A 6 20.49 41.57 10.79
CA PHE A 6 21.91 41.22 10.70
C PHE A 6 22.40 40.88 12.11
N CYS A 7 22.63 39.61 12.39
CA CYS A 7 23.33 39.21 13.60
C CYS A 7 24.83 39.23 13.33
N VAL A 8 25.50 40.32 13.81
CA VAL A 8 26.95 40.45 13.80
C VAL A 8 27.50 39.56 14.92
N PHE A 9 28.20 38.47 14.57
CA PHE A 9 28.98 37.67 15.49
C PHE A 9 30.37 38.23 15.68
N PRO A 10 30.88 38.47 16.89
CA PRO A 10 32.25 38.82 17.13
C PRO A 10 33.16 37.60 16.94
N PHE A 11 34.16 37.82 16.10
CA PHE A 11 35.27 36.91 15.80
C PHE A 11 36.21 36.81 17.02
N ARG A 12 36.05 35.74 17.85
CA ARG A 12 37.09 35.40 18.83
C ARG A 12 37.01 33.91 19.16
N GLU A 13 38.20 33.25 18.98
CA GLU A 13 38.55 31.86 19.36
C GLU A 13 38.28 30.78 18.32
N LEU A 14 39.28 30.57 17.47
CA LEU A 14 39.52 29.44 16.56
C LEU A 14 40.10 28.23 17.34
N GLY A 15 39.34 27.63 18.21
CA GLY A 15 39.87 26.47 18.98
C GLY A 15 38.93 25.27 19.03
N ASP A 16 37.62 25.45 19.10
CA ASP A 16 36.68 24.41 19.40
C ASP A 16 35.67 24.09 18.27
N PHE A 17 35.93 24.52 17.04
CA PHE A 17 34.98 24.46 15.95
C PHE A 17 34.97 23.11 15.20
N LEU A 18 35.83 22.16 15.56
CA LEU A 18 35.93 20.88 14.88
C LEU A 18 35.14 19.74 15.54
N TRP A 19 34.54 19.98 16.72
CA TRP A 19 33.77 18.94 17.41
C TRP A 19 32.25 19.07 17.27
N ASP A 20 31.75 20.17 16.75
CA ASP A 20 30.30 20.42 16.67
C ASP A 20 29.69 20.18 15.27
N PHE A 21 30.53 19.87 14.26
CA PHE A 21 30.04 19.48 12.94
C PHE A 21 29.32 18.12 12.94
N GLY A 22 29.55 17.29 13.94
CA GLY A 22 28.83 16.03 14.15
C GLY A 22 27.40 16.19 14.67
N LYS A 23 27.08 17.32 15.29
CA LYS A 23 25.73 17.59 15.85
C LYS A 23 24.81 18.35 14.90
N LEU A 24 25.35 19.01 13.89
CA LEU A 24 24.56 19.71 12.89
C LEU A 24 24.12 18.80 11.72
N PHE A 25 24.67 17.59 11.66
CA PHE A 25 24.25 16.53 10.76
C PHE A 25 23.66 15.37 11.58
N GLU A 26 22.91 15.66 12.64
CA GLU A 26 21.86 14.73 13.02
C GLU A 26 20.80 14.86 11.93
N PRO A 27 20.78 13.88 11.02
CA PRO A 27 19.72 13.89 10.03
C PRO A 27 18.44 13.77 10.81
N CYS A 28 17.39 14.38 10.32
CA CYS A 28 16.00 14.11 10.64
C CYS A 28 15.61 12.62 10.40
N LEU A 29 16.53 11.69 10.65
CA LEU A 29 16.39 10.24 10.54
C LEU A 29 15.81 9.62 11.81
N ASN A 30 15.59 10.42 12.87
CA ASN A 30 14.81 10.02 14.03
C ASN A 30 13.39 10.59 14.01
N GLN A 31 12.83 10.94 12.85
CA GLN A 31 11.44 10.60 12.67
C GLN A 31 11.40 9.07 12.69
N THR A 32 11.30 8.50 13.87
CA THR A 32 10.72 7.19 14.08
C THR A 32 9.48 7.20 13.21
N LEU A 33 9.59 6.53 12.08
CA LEU A 33 8.44 6.18 11.25
C LEU A 33 7.52 5.48 12.22
N ASP A 34 6.55 6.20 12.78
CA ASP A 34 5.49 5.66 13.62
C ASP A 34 4.71 4.69 12.73
N MET A 35 5.35 3.52 12.54
CA MET A 35 4.80 2.39 11.83
C MET A 35 3.83 1.71 12.78
N ASN A 36 2.79 2.41 13.22
CA ASN A 36 1.65 1.78 13.89
C ASN A 36 0.94 0.77 12.97
N THR A 37 1.61 0.40 11.89
CA THR A 37 1.11 -0.56 10.92
C THR A 37 2.00 -1.79 10.91
N SER A 38 1.43 -2.95 11.19
CA SER A 38 2.11 -4.24 11.12
C SER A 38 1.37 -5.19 10.20
N VAL A 39 2.13 -5.99 9.45
CA VAL A 39 1.61 -7.06 8.59
C VAL A 39 2.18 -8.37 9.11
N SER A 40 1.31 -9.32 9.45
CA SER A 40 1.71 -10.62 9.98
C SER A 40 0.86 -11.73 9.40
N VAL A 41 1.47 -12.90 9.22
CA VAL A 41 0.75 -14.11 8.81
C VAL A 41 0.09 -14.74 10.03
N VAL A 42 -1.15 -15.14 9.88
CA VAL A 42 -1.94 -15.78 10.94
C VAL A 42 -2.59 -17.05 10.40
N TYR A 43 -2.39 -18.13 11.14
CA TYR A 43 -3.13 -19.36 10.97
C TYR A 43 -4.52 -19.19 11.59
N TYR A 44 -5.57 -19.17 10.76
CA TYR A 44 -6.92 -18.84 11.22
C TYR A 44 -7.66 -20.04 11.76
N LYS A 45 -7.51 -20.29 13.06
CA LYS A 45 -8.06 -21.46 13.76
C LYS A 45 -9.60 -21.51 13.81
N ASN A 46 -10.25 -20.35 13.74
CA ASN A 46 -11.70 -20.25 13.95
C ASN A 46 -12.52 -20.75 12.74
N LYS A 47 -11.87 -21.02 11.60
CA LYS A 47 -12.55 -21.54 10.40
C LYS A 47 -11.87 -22.83 9.97
N ILE A 48 -12.67 -23.88 9.92
CA ILE A 48 -12.27 -25.17 9.37
C ILE A 48 -12.95 -25.31 8.00
N LEU A 49 -12.18 -25.64 7.00
CA LEU A 49 -12.69 -25.95 5.67
C LEU A 49 -13.23 -27.39 5.61
N SER A 50 -14.01 -27.71 4.58
CA SER A 50 -14.59 -29.04 4.38
C SER A 50 -13.56 -30.17 4.30
N ASN A 51 -12.31 -29.85 3.95
CA ASN A 51 -11.17 -30.76 3.90
C ASN A 51 -10.42 -30.90 5.24
N GLY A 52 -10.90 -30.28 6.33
CA GLY A 52 -10.25 -30.29 7.65
C GLY A 52 -9.05 -29.36 7.78
N GLU A 53 -8.77 -28.54 6.78
CA GLU A 53 -7.69 -27.59 6.80
C GLU A 53 -8.13 -26.21 7.31
N HIS A 54 -7.17 -25.40 7.73
CA HIS A 54 -7.42 -24.04 8.15
C HIS A 54 -6.79 -23.05 7.16
N PRO A 55 -7.50 -21.96 6.80
CA PRO A 55 -6.98 -20.97 5.90
C PRO A 55 -5.87 -20.13 6.54
N LEU A 56 -4.87 -19.78 5.75
CA LEU A 56 -3.88 -18.77 6.11
C LEU A 56 -4.38 -17.39 5.76
N MET A 57 -4.21 -16.47 6.69
CA MET A 57 -4.62 -15.09 6.56
C MET A 57 -3.43 -14.15 6.81
N LEU A 58 -3.39 -13.03 6.12
CA LEU A 58 -2.58 -11.88 6.51
C LEU A 58 -3.41 -11.01 7.45
N ARG A 59 -2.86 -10.73 8.62
CA ARG A 59 -3.40 -9.73 9.54
C ARG A 59 -2.64 -8.44 9.37
N ILE A 60 -3.35 -7.41 8.98
CA ILE A 60 -2.85 -6.05 8.83
C ILE A 60 -3.41 -5.25 9.99
N THR A 61 -2.54 -4.67 10.80
CA THR A 61 -2.94 -3.88 11.97
C THR A 61 -2.41 -2.47 11.81
N LYS A 62 -3.28 -1.48 11.98
CA LYS A 62 -2.96 -0.06 12.07
C LYS A 62 -3.83 0.59 13.13
N ASP A 63 -3.25 1.40 14.00
CA ASP A 63 -3.96 2.17 15.03
C ASP A 63 -4.95 1.30 15.83
N ARG A 64 -4.49 0.12 16.28
CA ARG A 64 -5.26 -0.89 17.02
C ARG A 64 -6.42 -1.52 16.24
N LYS A 65 -6.63 -1.16 14.97
CA LYS A 65 -7.61 -1.79 14.08
C LYS A 65 -6.94 -2.85 13.24
N SER A 66 -7.51 -4.04 13.20
CA SER A 66 -6.96 -5.16 12.41
C SER A 66 -7.95 -5.59 11.34
N LYS A 67 -7.43 -5.89 10.14
CA LYS A 67 -8.19 -6.52 9.06
C LYS A 67 -7.46 -7.78 8.61
N TYR A 68 -8.24 -8.79 8.26
CA TYR A 68 -7.72 -10.08 7.80
C TYR A 68 -7.96 -10.22 6.32
N GLN A 69 -6.91 -10.60 5.59
CA GLN A 69 -6.97 -10.88 4.16
C GLN A 69 -6.58 -12.32 3.91
N SER A 70 -7.39 -13.06 3.16
CA SER A 70 -7.08 -14.44 2.80
C SER A 70 -5.89 -14.51 1.85
N LEU A 71 -4.99 -15.49 2.11
CA LEU A 71 -3.89 -15.81 1.20
C LEU A 71 -4.31 -16.77 0.08
N GLY A 72 -5.55 -17.31 0.15
CA GLY A 72 -6.04 -18.29 -0.81
C GLY A 72 -5.49 -19.70 -0.64
N ILE A 73 -4.75 -19.95 0.44
CA ILE A 73 -4.21 -21.28 0.79
C ILE A 73 -4.68 -21.73 2.16
N SER A 74 -4.74 -23.04 2.33
CA SER A 74 -5.07 -23.70 3.59
C SER A 74 -4.03 -24.76 3.92
N ILE A 75 -3.83 -25.02 5.19
CA ILE A 75 -2.85 -25.99 5.67
C ILE A 75 -3.46 -26.79 6.83
N PRO A 76 -3.26 -28.12 6.88
CA PRO A 76 -3.61 -28.93 8.05
C PRO A 76 -2.79 -28.50 9.28
N PRO A 77 -3.37 -28.57 10.50
CA PRO A 77 -2.71 -28.12 11.72
C PRO A 77 -1.39 -28.85 12.02
N GLN A 78 -1.25 -30.08 11.58
CA GLN A 78 -0.05 -30.90 11.76
C GLN A 78 1.18 -30.33 11.05
N PHE A 79 1.01 -29.62 9.96
CA PHE A 79 2.08 -29.04 9.14
C PHE A 79 2.38 -27.57 9.46
N TRP A 80 1.70 -26.97 10.44
CA TRP A 80 1.94 -25.60 10.87
C TRP A 80 2.72 -25.52 12.17
N ASP A 81 3.73 -24.66 12.22
CA ASP A 81 4.49 -24.33 13.44
C ASP A 81 3.90 -23.06 14.04
N PHE A 82 3.17 -23.20 15.14
CA PHE A 82 2.50 -22.10 15.83
C PHE A 82 3.48 -21.17 16.55
N THR A 83 4.69 -21.63 16.86
CA THR A 83 5.70 -20.81 17.56
C THR A 83 6.36 -19.84 16.60
N LYS A 84 6.70 -20.32 15.40
CA LYS A 84 7.37 -19.55 14.36
C LYS A 84 6.40 -18.92 13.36
N ASN A 85 5.12 -19.26 13.40
CA ASN A 85 4.11 -18.89 12.39
C ASN A 85 4.56 -19.19 10.96
N GLN A 86 5.06 -20.40 10.75
CA GLN A 86 5.59 -20.86 9.47
C GLN A 86 5.22 -22.32 9.21
N PRO A 87 5.16 -22.77 7.95
CA PRO A 87 4.99 -24.19 7.65
C PRO A 87 6.21 -24.98 8.13
N LYS A 88 5.96 -26.13 8.76
CA LYS A 88 6.99 -27.07 9.22
C LYS A 88 7.83 -27.60 8.04
N ARG A 89 8.99 -28.16 8.33
CA ARG A 89 9.90 -28.73 7.29
C ARG A 89 9.27 -29.88 6.50
N ASN A 90 8.41 -30.65 7.13
CA ASN A 90 7.69 -31.77 6.51
C ASN A 90 6.38 -31.38 5.82
N CYS A 91 6.11 -30.08 5.69
CA CYS A 91 4.92 -29.60 4.98
C CYS A 91 5.10 -29.80 3.47
N PRO A 92 4.14 -30.42 2.77
CA PRO A 92 4.16 -30.48 1.32
C PRO A 92 4.11 -29.05 0.74
N ASN A 93 4.83 -28.83 -0.36
CA ASN A 93 4.91 -27.53 -1.05
C ASN A 93 5.36 -26.36 -0.15
N ARG A 94 6.13 -26.64 0.90
CA ARG A 94 6.60 -25.64 1.88
C ARG A 94 7.21 -24.39 1.22
N ASP A 95 8.08 -24.58 0.23
CA ASP A 95 8.79 -23.48 -0.41
C ASP A 95 7.86 -22.60 -1.26
N ALA A 96 6.89 -23.21 -1.92
CA ALA A 96 5.85 -22.47 -2.66
C ALA A 96 4.99 -21.63 -1.71
N ILE A 97 4.61 -22.19 -0.56
CA ILE A 97 3.84 -21.50 0.48
C ILE A 97 4.64 -20.32 1.04
N LEU A 98 5.93 -20.53 1.35
CA LEU A 98 6.80 -19.46 1.86
C LEU A 98 6.99 -18.33 0.84
N ARG A 99 7.17 -18.67 -0.45
CA ARG A 99 7.25 -17.67 -1.53
C ARG A 99 5.98 -16.84 -1.62
N LEU A 100 4.82 -17.47 -1.60
CA LEU A 100 3.52 -16.79 -1.65
C LEU A 100 3.32 -15.87 -0.45
N ILE A 101 3.66 -16.33 0.75
CA ILE A 101 3.64 -15.51 1.96
C ILE A 101 4.54 -14.29 1.81
N ALA A 102 5.79 -14.50 1.38
CA ALA A 102 6.77 -13.44 1.21
C ALA A 102 6.32 -12.41 0.15
N GLU A 103 5.83 -12.89 -0.99
CA GLU A 103 5.33 -12.04 -2.07
C GLU A 103 4.14 -11.18 -1.61
N LYS A 104 3.16 -11.79 -0.96
CA LYS A 104 2.00 -11.05 -0.44
C LYS A 104 2.40 -10.05 0.63
N THR A 105 3.28 -10.42 1.55
CA THR A 105 3.78 -9.51 2.58
C THR A 105 4.52 -8.33 1.95
N LYS A 106 5.36 -8.59 0.96
CA LYS A 106 6.09 -7.57 0.19
C LYS A 106 5.13 -6.58 -0.48
N GLN A 107 4.09 -7.07 -1.17
CA GLN A 107 3.09 -6.21 -1.82
C GLN A 107 2.44 -5.23 -0.84
N TYR A 108 2.09 -5.67 0.37
CA TYR A 108 1.54 -4.80 1.41
C TYR A 108 2.56 -3.80 1.94
N GLN A 109 3.82 -4.22 2.11
CA GLN A 109 4.90 -3.34 2.57
C GLN A 109 5.21 -2.24 1.55
N GLU A 110 5.26 -2.57 0.27
CA GLU A 110 5.47 -1.62 -0.82
C GLU A 110 4.37 -0.55 -0.87
N GLN A 111 3.11 -0.98 -0.73
CA GLN A 111 1.98 -0.03 -0.67
C GLN A 111 2.02 0.86 0.58
N LEU A 112 2.48 0.34 1.71
CA LEU A 112 2.68 1.14 2.91
C LEU A 112 3.74 2.22 2.71
N ILE A 113 4.83 1.88 2.04
CA ILE A 113 5.90 2.82 1.70
C ILE A 113 5.38 3.89 0.74
N GLU A 114 4.60 3.50 -0.27
CA GLU A 114 3.99 4.42 -1.23
C GLU A 114 3.06 5.43 -0.54
N PHE A 115 2.13 4.97 0.31
CA PHE A 115 1.26 5.88 1.07
C PHE A 115 2.04 6.86 1.95
N LYS A 116 3.16 6.41 2.53
CA LYS A 116 4.03 7.28 3.34
C LYS A 116 4.78 8.29 2.49
N ALA A 117 5.32 7.87 1.35
CA ALA A 117 6.03 8.77 0.44
C ALA A 117 5.10 9.88 -0.07
N GLU A 118 3.82 9.59 -0.25
CA GLU A 118 2.81 10.55 -0.68
C GLU A 118 2.21 11.36 0.49
N ASN A 119 2.64 11.12 1.74
CA ASN A 119 2.06 11.71 2.97
C ASN A 119 0.52 11.58 3.04
N LYS A 120 -0.02 10.50 2.47
CA LYS A 120 -1.46 10.24 2.48
C LYS A 120 -1.86 9.49 3.75
N GLU A 121 -2.85 10.02 4.44
CA GLU A 121 -3.53 9.25 5.47
C GLU A 121 -4.28 8.08 4.83
N PHE A 122 -4.08 6.90 5.38
CA PHE A 122 -4.77 5.70 4.91
C PHE A 122 -5.34 4.92 6.09
N THR A 123 -6.38 4.16 5.83
CA THR A 123 -6.95 3.19 6.76
C THR A 123 -6.56 1.77 6.34
N VAL A 124 -6.67 0.81 7.27
CA VAL A 124 -6.45 -0.61 6.93
C VAL A 124 -7.39 -1.06 5.80
N THR A 125 -8.60 -0.50 5.76
CA THR A 125 -9.59 -0.82 4.74
C THR A 125 -9.15 -0.35 3.36
N THR A 126 -8.74 0.91 3.23
CA THR A 126 -8.27 1.48 1.95
C THR A 126 -7.03 0.76 1.43
N LEU A 127 -6.11 0.35 2.32
CA LEU A 127 -4.93 -0.43 1.95
C LEU A 127 -5.32 -1.80 1.36
N VAL A 128 -6.23 -2.51 2.04
CA VAL A 128 -6.68 -3.83 1.57
C VAL A 128 -7.46 -3.71 0.26
N GLU A 129 -8.32 -2.72 0.12
CA GLU A 129 -9.12 -2.50 -1.09
C GLU A 129 -8.24 -2.18 -2.30
N LYS A 130 -7.22 -1.33 -2.14
CA LYS A 130 -6.27 -0.99 -3.21
C LYS A 130 -5.54 -2.23 -3.75
N LEU A 131 -5.18 -3.18 -2.88
CA LEU A 131 -4.50 -4.41 -3.26
C LEU A 131 -5.43 -5.52 -3.74
N THR A 132 -6.66 -5.58 -3.22
CA THR A 132 -7.65 -6.57 -3.64
C THR A 132 -8.29 -6.19 -4.98
N ASN A 133 -8.55 -4.90 -5.16
CA ASN A 133 -9.10 -4.33 -6.38
C ASN A 133 -8.11 -3.28 -6.91
N PRO A 134 -7.01 -3.70 -7.55
CA PRO A 134 -6.10 -2.73 -8.15
C PRO A 134 -6.89 -1.97 -9.22
N THR A 135 -7.28 -0.76 -8.89
CA THR A 135 -7.85 0.17 -9.87
C THR A 135 -6.72 0.46 -10.84
N LYS A 136 -6.70 -0.25 -11.98
CA LYS A 136 -5.80 0.14 -13.06
C LYS A 136 -6.07 1.62 -13.34
N PRO A 137 -5.04 2.46 -13.40
CA PRO A 137 -5.25 3.84 -13.80
C PRO A 137 -5.91 3.80 -15.19
N LYS A 138 -7.20 4.13 -15.23
CA LYS A 138 -7.93 4.19 -16.48
C LYS A 138 -7.46 5.42 -17.22
N THR A 139 -7.16 5.26 -18.49
CA THR A 139 -6.93 6.39 -19.38
C THR A 139 -8.23 7.19 -19.53
N VAL A 140 -8.10 8.47 -19.84
CA VAL A 140 -9.27 9.32 -20.10
C VAL A 140 -10.16 8.70 -21.18
N GLY A 141 -9.54 8.12 -22.24
CA GLY A 141 -10.26 7.41 -23.29
C GLY A 141 -11.06 6.21 -22.81
N GLU A 142 -10.49 5.39 -21.92
CA GLU A 142 -11.20 4.26 -21.33
C GLU A 142 -12.39 4.70 -20.48
N LEU A 143 -12.26 5.81 -19.75
CA LEU A 143 -13.38 6.35 -18.96
C LEU A 143 -14.53 6.82 -19.85
N PHE A 144 -14.24 7.53 -20.96
CA PHE A 144 -15.25 7.93 -21.91
C PHE A 144 -15.94 6.73 -22.55
N THR A 145 -15.19 5.74 -23.00
CA THR A 145 -15.72 4.52 -23.62
C THR A 145 -16.64 3.75 -22.68
N GLU A 146 -16.22 3.58 -21.42
CA GLU A 146 -17.04 2.91 -20.40
C GLU A 146 -18.35 3.66 -20.12
N GLN A 147 -18.31 4.99 -20.02
CA GLN A 147 -19.52 5.78 -19.79
C GLN A 147 -20.47 5.71 -20.99
N ILE A 148 -19.95 5.75 -22.22
CA ILE A 148 -20.76 5.60 -23.44
C ILE A 148 -21.49 4.26 -23.44
N GLU A 149 -20.78 3.16 -23.18
CA GLU A 149 -21.37 1.82 -23.12
C GLU A 149 -22.40 1.70 -21.97
N ARG A 150 -22.12 2.28 -20.83
CA ARG A 150 -23.07 2.33 -19.70
C ARG A 150 -24.37 3.02 -20.06
N TYR A 151 -24.32 4.15 -20.77
CA TYR A 151 -25.53 4.86 -21.21
C TYR A 151 -26.26 4.14 -22.34
N LYS A 152 -25.55 3.49 -23.26
CA LYS A 152 -26.17 2.62 -24.28
C LYS A 152 -26.93 1.47 -23.64
N THR A 153 -26.32 0.78 -22.67
CA THR A 153 -26.95 -0.35 -21.93
C THR A 153 -28.17 0.12 -21.17
N ALA A 154 -28.11 1.33 -20.58
CA ALA A 154 -29.24 1.96 -19.88
C ALA A 154 -30.32 2.52 -20.83
N LYS A 155 -30.23 2.27 -22.14
CA LYS A 155 -31.12 2.80 -23.21
C LYS A 155 -31.21 4.35 -23.22
N ARG A 156 -30.18 5.04 -22.71
CA ARG A 156 -30.09 6.50 -22.72
C ARG A 156 -29.21 6.99 -23.89
N THR A 157 -29.64 6.72 -25.10
CA THR A 157 -28.88 6.96 -26.35
C THR A 157 -28.47 8.41 -26.55
N GLY A 158 -29.31 9.37 -26.15
CA GLY A 158 -28.98 10.80 -26.27
C GLY A 158 -27.74 11.19 -25.44
N TYR A 159 -27.65 10.71 -24.20
CA TYR A 159 -26.47 10.96 -23.35
C TYR A 159 -25.22 10.27 -23.92
N ALA A 160 -25.37 9.04 -24.45
CA ALA A 160 -24.26 8.32 -25.06
C ALA A 160 -23.69 9.09 -26.25
N LEU A 161 -24.54 9.65 -27.11
CA LEU A 161 -24.13 10.46 -28.26
C LEU A 161 -23.45 11.77 -27.85
N SER A 162 -23.98 12.47 -26.84
CA SER A 162 -23.37 13.70 -26.35
C SER A 162 -21.97 13.46 -25.81
N ILE A 163 -21.79 12.40 -25.01
CA ILE A 163 -20.46 12.04 -24.47
C ILE A 163 -19.51 11.62 -25.60
N GLN A 164 -19.99 10.88 -26.61
CA GLN A 164 -19.19 10.51 -27.76
C GLN A 164 -18.70 11.73 -28.54
N GLN A 165 -19.53 12.74 -28.73
CA GLN A 165 -19.14 13.99 -29.41
C GLN A 165 -18.06 14.74 -28.66
N VAL A 166 -18.20 14.85 -27.33
CA VAL A 166 -17.16 15.47 -26.47
C VAL A 166 -15.85 14.71 -26.58
N TYR A 167 -15.90 13.38 -26.53
CA TYR A 167 -14.70 12.54 -26.65
C TYR A 167 -14.00 12.72 -28.00
N ASN A 168 -14.74 12.73 -29.11
CA ASN A 168 -14.19 12.96 -30.41
C ASN A 168 -13.54 14.35 -30.54
N SER A 169 -14.14 15.38 -29.94
CA SER A 169 -13.57 16.73 -29.93
C SER A 169 -12.25 16.77 -29.15
N LEU A 170 -12.15 16.06 -28.02
CA LEU A 170 -10.90 15.98 -27.25
C LEU A 170 -9.79 15.28 -28.01
N ILE A 171 -10.07 14.18 -28.71
CA ILE A 171 -9.08 13.48 -29.53
C ILE A 171 -8.56 14.39 -30.64
N ASN A 172 -9.43 15.11 -31.32
CA ASN A 172 -9.04 16.00 -32.41
C ASN A 172 -8.11 17.13 -31.95
N ILE A 173 -8.28 17.63 -30.71
CA ILE A 173 -7.41 18.66 -30.11
C ILE A 173 -6.03 18.09 -29.75
N THR A 174 -5.96 16.84 -29.29
CA THR A 174 -4.70 16.22 -28.85
C THR A 174 -3.89 15.61 -30.01
N SER A 175 -4.43 15.56 -31.20
CA SER A 175 -3.79 15.00 -32.42
C SER A 175 -3.07 16.06 -33.27
N ILE A 176 -2.95 17.31 -32.76
CA ILE A 176 -2.18 18.41 -33.32
C ILE A 176 -0.89 18.56 -32.56
#